data_ffe7ab33c4bb634ca9362a416fd6a547
#
_entry.id   ffe7ab33c4bb634ca9362a416fd6a547
#
_cell.length_a   1.000
_cell.length_b   1.000
_cell.length_c   1.000
_cell.angle_alpha   90.00
_cell.angle_beta   90.00
_cell.angle_gamma   90.00
#
_symmetry.space_group_name_H-M   'P 1'
#
loop_
_entity.id
_entity.type
_entity.pdbx_description
1 polymer ?
#
loop_
_entity_poly.entity_id
_entity_poly.type
_entity_poly.pdbx_seq_one_letter_code
_entity_poly.pdbx_strand_id
1 'polypeptide(L)'
;MTTTSSLSTETSPTPGSATAEVCASVDELKQRIFDATPMGLCLLIRAQPVLINARFAELLGAAPEDALRPATWLQQQWPELWPQLLGIGRGQRHVSCATASGRIFNGRAYARVLPALAEGAELITVVDEPQRAQIAFSSHWRARMLEQTETMGRSGSAEIDLDQGKAVLSKGLYTLLGLPFHPKAVPSWRLLQRLPAKERGYAASIWQGALPDEPFEFQHRLVCSDGKRLEVLQRGMVETDGSGRRHGYVIIQDITAQREAEQRIQELANHDEVTGLANRTQLLDRIDAAVHAAKWDPQPFLLLSIQVDQVDQLKQAMGYGAGDAMAMAVASRLYTLAAPGDIVARLDGGEFAILLSPESSALDPQGYRHARAVVEAMSKPERLGAAEIVPGGRVGVARFPADAQTASELLEAAQTARMGIPATGEQVAIFTPEARAAALRKLAVESGLRHAAERGELSLSYQLQADLTTGEI
;
A
#
# COMPACT_ATOMS: atom_id res chain seq x y z
N MET A 1 -53.98 -3.55 -40.59
CA MET A 1 -54.55 -3.89 -39.29
C MET A 1 -54.16 -2.81 -38.32
N THR A 2 -55.11 -1.97 -38.08
CA THR A 2 -55.15 -0.75 -37.29
C THR A 2 -55.26 -1.11 -35.80
N THR A 3 -54.42 -0.55 -34.95
CA THR A 3 -54.70 -0.44 -33.50
C THR A 3 -54.44 1.00 -33.07
N THR A 4 -55.52 1.66 -32.79
CA THR A 4 -55.66 2.99 -32.21
C THR A 4 -55.13 3.00 -30.76
N SER A 5 -54.21 3.92 -30.46
CA SER A 5 -53.79 4.26 -29.08
C SER A 5 -54.57 5.50 -28.63
N SER A 6 -55.34 5.35 -27.57
CA SER A 6 -56.08 6.40 -26.89
C SER A 6 -55.18 7.30 -26.09
N LEU A 7 -55.17 8.59 -26.36
CA LEU A 7 -54.59 9.65 -25.55
C LEU A 7 -55.44 9.84 -24.26
N SER A 8 -54.87 9.57 -23.13
CA SER A 8 -55.36 9.99 -21.82
C SER A 8 -54.87 11.40 -21.52
N THR A 9 -55.81 12.32 -21.36
CA THR A 9 -55.59 13.70 -20.93
C THR A 9 -55.07 13.75 -19.49
N GLU A 10 -53.78 14.16 -19.30
CA GLU A 10 -53.24 14.55 -18.00
C GLU A 10 -53.85 15.89 -17.58
N THR A 11 -54.62 15.88 -16.51
CA THR A 11 -55.05 17.07 -15.79
C THR A 11 -53.93 17.63 -14.97
N SER A 12 -53.50 18.85 -15.28
CA SER A 12 -52.48 19.60 -14.49
C SER A 12 -52.98 19.82 -13.06
N PRO A 13 -52.11 19.58 -12.04
CA PRO A 13 -52.48 19.84 -10.64
C PRO A 13 -52.56 21.35 -10.40
N THR A 14 -53.59 21.77 -9.70
CA THR A 14 -53.85 23.15 -9.24
C THR A 14 -52.70 23.60 -8.27
N PRO A 15 -52.26 24.88 -8.31
CA PRO A 15 -51.11 25.38 -7.54
C PRO A 15 -51.25 25.32 -6.01
N GLY A 16 -52.39 24.98 -5.48
CA GLY A 16 -52.66 24.86 -4.04
C GLY A 16 -52.35 23.49 -3.42
N SER A 17 -52.25 22.40 -4.22
CA SER A 17 -52.02 21.06 -3.71
C SER A 17 -50.51 20.78 -3.44
N ALA A 18 -49.65 21.30 -4.28
CA ALA A 18 -48.21 21.10 -4.16
C ALA A 18 -47.60 21.80 -2.93
N THR A 19 -48.10 22.98 -2.57
CA THR A 19 -47.68 23.69 -1.35
C THR A 19 -48.19 23.02 -0.07
N ALA A 20 -49.36 22.41 -0.08
CA ALA A 20 -49.90 21.67 1.06
C ALA A 20 -49.14 20.34 1.27
N GLU A 21 -48.79 19.61 0.20
CA GLU A 21 -48.01 18.39 0.28
C GLU A 21 -46.56 18.67 0.73
N VAL A 22 -45.91 19.74 0.25
CA VAL A 22 -44.57 20.14 0.70
C VAL A 22 -44.58 20.58 2.16
N CYS A 23 -45.60 21.31 2.63
CA CYS A 23 -45.74 21.66 4.03
C CYS A 23 -46.01 20.43 4.90
N ALA A 24 -46.81 19.47 4.48
CA ALA A 24 -47.02 18.21 5.21
C ALA A 24 -45.75 17.38 5.30
N SER A 25 -44.94 17.32 4.24
CA SER A 25 -43.65 16.59 4.24
C SER A 25 -42.58 17.26 5.11
N VAL A 26 -42.55 18.58 5.24
CA VAL A 26 -41.66 19.32 6.09
C VAL A 26 -42.02 19.14 7.58
N ASP A 27 -43.29 19.14 7.91
CA ASP A 27 -43.75 18.91 9.28
C ASP A 27 -43.53 17.46 9.71
N GLU A 28 -43.72 16.51 8.81
CA GLU A 28 -43.36 15.10 9.06
C GLU A 28 -41.85 14.91 9.25
N LEU A 29 -41.02 15.60 8.48
CA LEU A 29 -39.58 15.56 8.63
C LEU A 29 -39.11 16.19 9.95
N LYS A 30 -39.70 17.33 10.35
CA LYS A 30 -39.45 17.95 11.65
C LYS A 30 -39.82 17.02 12.80
N GLN A 31 -40.95 16.33 12.71
CA GLN A 31 -41.39 15.36 13.68
C GLN A 31 -40.41 14.17 13.75
N ARG A 32 -39.98 13.63 12.62
CA ARG A 32 -39.00 12.54 12.56
C ARG A 32 -37.65 12.93 13.19
N ILE A 33 -37.18 14.14 12.97
CA ILE A 33 -35.96 14.66 13.59
C ILE A 33 -36.14 14.79 15.11
N PHE A 34 -37.29 15.30 15.53
CA PHE A 34 -37.64 15.46 16.93
C PHE A 34 -37.77 14.10 17.66
N ASP A 35 -38.33 13.10 16.99
CA ASP A 35 -38.46 11.73 17.50
C ASP A 35 -37.18 10.90 17.40
N ALA A 36 -36.29 11.18 16.47
CA ALA A 36 -34.99 10.49 16.35
C ALA A 36 -34.01 10.86 17.46
N THR A 37 -34.31 11.88 18.27
CA THR A 37 -33.46 12.30 19.35
C THR A 37 -33.49 11.30 20.52
N PRO A 38 -32.33 10.83 21.01
CA PRO A 38 -32.28 9.82 22.10
C PRO A 38 -32.66 10.35 23.47
N MET A 39 -33.05 11.60 23.56
CA MET A 39 -33.47 12.31 24.77
C MET A 39 -34.96 12.59 24.71
N GLY A 40 -35.63 12.56 25.87
CA GLY A 40 -37.03 12.98 25.98
C GLY A 40 -37.12 14.51 25.77
N LEU A 41 -37.91 14.95 24.80
CA LEU A 41 -38.13 16.35 24.51
C LEU A 41 -39.57 16.75 24.74
N CYS A 42 -39.78 17.89 25.44
CA CYS A 42 -41.08 18.51 25.62
C CYS A 42 -40.98 20.01 25.28
N LEU A 43 -41.78 20.45 24.34
CA LEU A 43 -41.88 21.86 23.98
C LEU A 43 -43.02 22.53 24.78
N LEU A 44 -42.69 23.55 25.52
CA LEU A 44 -43.63 24.40 26.23
C LEU A 44 -43.83 25.74 25.49
N ILE A 45 -45.06 26.24 25.48
CA ILE A 45 -45.36 27.63 25.11
C ILE A 45 -46.23 28.23 26.24
N ARG A 46 -45.77 29.34 26.81
CA ARG A 46 -46.42 29.98 27.98
C ARG A 46 -46.74 28.97 29.10
N ALA A 47 -45.75 28.16 29.43
CA ALA A 47 -45.82 27.12 30.45
C ALA A 47 -46.88 26.00 30.22
N GLN A 48 -47.36 25.86 28.98
CA GLN A 48 -48.24 24.76 28.57
C GLN A 48 -47.51 23.83 27.63
N PRO A 49 -47.60 22.49 27.77
CA PRO A 49 -47.00 21.55 26.86
C PRO A 49 -47.73 21.57 25.54
N VAL A 50 -46.95 21.72 24.46
CA VAL A 50 -47.48 21.76 23.09
C VAL A 50 -47.10 20.51 22.30
N LEU A 51 -45.88 20.00 22.50
CA LEU A 51 -45.37 18.84 21.79
C LEU A 51 -44.42 18.04 22.69
N ILE A 52 -44.50 16.72 22.62
CA ILE A 52 -43.51 15.80 23.17
C ILE A 52 -43.04 14.84 22.07
N ASN A 53 -41.80 14.33 22.22
CA ASN A 53 -41.36 13.28 21.31
C ASN A 53 -41.66 11.89 21.85
N ALA A 54 -41.57 10.88 20.96
CA ALA A 54 -41.82 9.48 21.30
C ALA A 54 -40.95 9.02 22.49
N ARG A 55 -39.70 9.50 22.56
CA ARG A 55 -38.76 9.19 23.63
C ARG A 55 -39.16 9.74 24.98
N PHE A 56 -39.80 10.90 25.03
CA PHE A 56 -40.35 11.44 26.27
C PHE A 56 -41.49 10.57 26.80
N ALA A 57 -42.39 10.11 25.90
CA ALA A 57 -43.45 9.19 26.26
C ALA A 57 -42.91 7.86 26.79
N GLU A 58 -41.92 7.27 26.11
CA GLU A 58 -41.27 6.02 26.54
C GLU A 58 -40.59 6.13 27.92
N LEU A 59 -39.93 7.25 28.22
CA LEU A 59 -39.29 7.48 29.53
C LEU A 59 -40.29 7.42 30.66
N LEU A 60 -41.52 7.85 30.38
CA LEU A 60 -42.65 7.81 31.34
C LEU A 60 -43.41 6.47 31.30
N GLY A 61 -42.99 5.52 30.48
CA GLY A 61 -43.59 4.20 30.34
C GLY A 61 -44.91 4.23 29.56
N ALA A 62 -45.18 5.27 28.76
CA ALA A 62 -46.27 5.35 27.81
C ALA A 62 -45.87 4.77 26.45
N ALA A 63 -46.83 4.47 25.60
CA ALA A 63 -46.56 4.04 24.25
C ALA A 63 -45.98 5.24 23.41
N PRO A 64 -45.07 5.01 22.47
CA PRO A 64 -44.54 6.06 21.60
C PRO A 64 -45.64 6.85 20.86
N GLU A 65 -46.73 6.19 20.52
CA GLU A 65 -47.92 6.76 19.87
C GLU A 65 -48.65 7.79 20.75
N ASP A 66 -48.49 7.71 22.05
CA ASP A 66 -49.06 8.66 22.99
C ASP A 66 -48.45 10.07 22.91
N ALA A 67 -47.24 10.18 22.25
CA ALA A 67 -46.64 11.47 21.94
C ALA A 67 -47.49 12.33 21.01
N LEU A 68 -48.37 11.73 20.21
CA LEU A 68 -49.27 12.39 19.31
C LEU A 68 -50.60 12.91 19.99
N ARG A 69 -50.78 12.57 21.25
CA ARG A 69 -51.99 13.02 22.01
C ARG A 69 -51.86 14.50 22.40
N PRO A 70 -53.02 15.18 22.63
CA PRO A 70 -52.99 16.55 23.11
C PRO A 70 -52.14 16.67 24.40
N ALA A 71 -51.37 17.71 24.52
CA ALA A 71 -50.43 17.91 25.61
C ALA A 71 -51.12 17.97 27.01
N THR A 72 -52.41 18.30 27.07
CA THR A 72 -53.19 18.23 28.30
C THR A 72 -53.31 16.82 28.88
N TRP A 73 -53.17 15.78 28.04
CA TRP A 73 -53.12 14.39 28.49
C TRP A 73 -51.90 14.14 29.39
N LEU A 74 -50.76 14.70 29.10
CA LEU A 74 -49.53 14.58 29.91
C LEU A 74 -49.73 15.13 31.34
N GLN A 75 -50.40 16.26 31.48
CA GLN A 75 -50.70 16.86 32.77
C GLN A 75 -51.67 16.00 33.61
N GLN A 76 -52.59 15.33 32.96
CA GLN A 76 -53.55 14.42 33.65
C GLN A 76 -52.90 13.11 34.09
N GLN A 77 -52.02 12.58 33.31
CA GLN A 77 -51.38 11.28 33.59
C GLN A 77 -50.23 11.40 34.60
N TRP A 78 -49.46 12.51 34.57
CA TRP A 78 -48.33 12.76 35.46
C TRP A 78 -48.41 14.12 36.17
N PRO A 79 -49.38 14.32 37.02
CA PRO A 79 -49.60 15.60 37.70
C PRO A 79 -48.42 15.98 38.61
N GLU A 80 -47.67 15.01 39.12
CA GLU A 80 -46.47 15.22 39.98
C GLU A 80 -45.24 15.66 39.18
N LEU A 81 -45.07 15.21 37.94
CA LEU A 81 -43.96 15.58 37.08
C LEU A 81 -44.09 17.02 36.62
N TRP A 82 -45.31 17.45 36.27
CA TRP A 82 -45.56 18.71 35.64
C TRP A 82 -44.99 19.92 36.40
N PRO A 83 -45.21 20.10 37.70
CA PRO A 83 -44.60 21.20 38.47
C PRO A 83 -43.07 21.16 38.48
N GLN A 84 -42.50 19.98 38.34
CA GLN A 84 -41.04 19.81 38.33
C GLN A 84 -40.42 20.29 37.02
N LEU A 85 -41.12 20.20 35.89
CA LEU A 85 -40.70 20.67 34.59
C LEU A 85 -40.87 22.19 34.40
N LEU A 86 -41.77 22.80 35.13
CA LEU A 86 -42.00 24.24 35.07
C LEU A 86 -40.93 25.04 35.81
N GLY A 87 -40.53 26.17 35.27
CA GLY A 87 -39.64 27.13 35.94
C GLY A 87 -38.20 26.63 36.13
N ILE A 88 -37.73 25.70 35.32
CA ILE A 88 -36.32 25.26 35.33
C ILE A 88 -35.40 26.40 34.89
N GLY A 89 -35.87 27.32 34.03
CA GLY A 89 -35.10 28.44 33.52
C GLY A 89 -33.89 28.01 32.74
N ARG A 90 -32.74 28.72 32.92
CA ARG A 90 -31.47 28.37 32.28
C ARG A 90 -30.64 27.33 33.06
N GLY A 91 -31.27 26.59 33.98
CA GLY A 91 -30.62 25.61 34.86
C GLY A 91 -30.89 24.18 34.48
N GLN A 92 -30.61 23.32 35.46
CA GLN A 92 -30.98 21.91 35.42
C GLN A 92 -31.73 21.56 36.73
N ARG A 93 -32.65 20.61 36.64
CA ARG A 93 -33.39 20.13 37.80
C ARG A 93 -33.48 18.60 37.75
N HIS A 94 -33.34 17.96 38.91
CA HIS A 94 -33.65 16.56 39.04
C HIS A 94 -35.19 16.40 39.05
N VAL A 95 -35.70 15.46 38.27
CA VAL A 95 -37.10 15.16 38.12
C VAL A 95 -37.37 13.68 38.43
N SER A 96 -38.44 13.42 39.15
CA SER A 96 -38.82 12.06 39.51
C SER A 96 -40.35 11.92 39.45
N CYS A 97 -40.81 10.84 38.84
CA CYS A 97 -42.23 10.51 38.80
C CYS A 97 -42.47 8.99 38.71
N ALA A 98 -43.68 8.55 39.04
CA ALA A 98 -44.10 7.19 38.78
C ALA A 98 -44.44 7.05 37.28
N THR A 99 -43.89 6.05 36.61
CA THR A 99 -44.22 5.73 35.20
C THR A 99 -45.60 5.05 35.12
N ALA A 100 -46.18 4.95 33.93
CA ALA A 100 -47.42 4.25 33.67
C ALA A 100 -47.40 2.77 34.15
N SER A 101 -46.21 2.16 34.20
CA SER A 101 -45.99 0.80 34.71
C SER A 101 -45.77 0.72 36.23
N GLY A 102 -45.85 1.86 36.95
CA GLY A 102 -45.61 1.94 38.39
C GLY A 102 -44.13 1.97 38.79
N ARG A 103 -43.18 1.96 37.84
CA ARG A 103 -41.75 2.14 38.11
C ARG A 103 -41.46 3.62 38.38
N ILE A 104 -40.52 3.92 39.29
CA ILE A 104 -40.07 5.30 39.51
C ILE A 104 -39.06 5.65 38.40
N PHE A 105 -39.33 6.68 37.62
CA PHE A 105 -38.41 7.32 36.70
C PHE A 105 -37.65 8.39 37.50
N ASN A 106 -36.32 8.38 37.33
CA ASN A 106 -35.45 9.41 37.89
C ASN A 106 -34.60 9.95 36.73
N GLY A 107 -34.71 11.23 36.45
CA GLY A 107 -34.00 11.85 35.36
C GLY A 107 -33.58 13.27 35.68
N ARG A 108 -32.91 13.89 34.76
CA ARG A 108 -32.51 15.29 34.83
C ARG A 108 -33.13 16.07 33.69
N ALA A 109 -33.81 17.13 34.01
CA ALA A 109 -34.45 18.03 33.08
C ALA A 109 -33.60 19.29 32.87
N TYR A 110 -33.50 19.73 31.64
CA TYR A 110 -32.84 20.96 31.23
C TYR A 110 -33.85 21.79 30.43
N ALA A 111 -33.89 23.09 30.66
CA ALA A 111 -34.74 23.99 29.90
C ALA A 111 -33.91 24.92 29.04
N ARG A 112 -34.33 25.15 27.79
CA ARG A 112 -33.77 26.13 26.86
C ARG A 112 -34.87 27.00 26.34
N VAL A 113 -34.76 28.31 26.56
CA VAL A 113 -35.70 29.28 26.02
C VAL A 113 -35.46 29.41 24.50
N LEU A 114 -36.54 29.37 23.74
CA LEU A 114 -36.54 29.45 22.27
C LEU A 114 -37.33 30.70 21.78
N PRO A 115 -36.80 31.92 21.95
CA PRO A 115 -37.52 33.16 21.67
C PRO A 115 -37.85 33.33 20.19
N ALA A 116 -37.08 32.65 19.31
CA ALA A 116 -37.33 32.64 17.86
C ALA A 116 -38.56 31.84 17.44
N LEU A 117 -39.07 30.93 18.29
CA LEU A 117 -40.22 30.08 17.97
C LEU A 117 -41.55 30.74 18.39
N ALA A 118 -41.63 31.23 19.62
CA ALA A 118 -42.78 31.99 20.16
C ALA A 118 -42.37 32.69 21.45
N GLU A 119 -43.13 33.70 21.86
CA GLU A 119 -42.96 34.34 23.15
C GLU A 119 -43.29 33.35 24.27
N GLY A 120 -42.35 33.13 25.20
CA GLY A 120 -42.47 32.16 26.28
C GLY A 120 -42.32 30.71 25.82
N ALA A 121 -41.67 30.44 24.68
CA ALA A 121 -41.34 29.09 24.23
C ALA A 121 -40.09 28.55 24.94
N GLU A 122 -40.22 27.36 25.53
CA GLU A 122 -39.16 26.63 26.21
C GLU A 122 -39.11 25.19 25.72
N LEU A 123 -37.89 24.69 25.39
CA LEU A 123 -37.65 23.28 25.13
C LEU A 123 -37.10 22.62 26.39
N ILE A 124 -37.88 21.70 26.93
CA ILE A 124 -37.44 20.87 28.03
C ILE A 124 -36.82 19.57 27.50
N THR A 125 -35.59 19.30 27.88
CA THR A 125 -34.90 18.04 27.57
C THR A 125 -34.82 17.22 28.84
N VAL A 126 -35.36 15.99 28.83
CA VAL A 126 -35.29 15.07 29.93
C VAL A 126 -34.42 13.87 29.58
N VAL A 127 -33.48 13.55 30.46
CA VAL A 127 -32.51 12.45 30.27
C VAL A 127 -32.62 11.53 31.49
N ASP A 128 -32.81 10.25 31.26
CA ASP A 128 -32.71 9.21 32.29
C ASP A 128 -31.27 9.17 32.84
N GLU A 129 -31.08 9.19 34.15
CA GLU A 129 -29.74 9.16 34.75
C GLU A 129 -28.91 7.92 34.35
N PRO A 130 -29.48 6.69 34.35
CA PRO A 130 -28.79 5.52 33.82
C PRO A 130 -28.41 5.67 32.35
N GLN A 131 -29.28 6.31 31.54
CA GLN A 131 -29.05 6.51 30.13
C GLN A 131 -27.94 7.54 29.83
N ARG A 132 -27.84 8.58 30.67
CA ARG A 132 -26.75 9.57 30.59
C ARG A 132 -25.37 8.92 30.82
N ALA A 133 -25.26 8.04 31.80
CA ALA A 133 -24.07 7.27 32.07
C ALA A 133 -23.72 6.37 30.88
N GLN A 134 -24.71 5.77 30.23
CA GLN A 134 -24.53 4.91 29.05
C GLN A 134 -24.13 5.71 27.79
N ILE A 135 -24.71 6.90 27.56
CA ILE A 135 -24.33 7.80 26.49
C ILE A 135 -22.89 8.30 26.71
N ALA A 136 -22.55 8.72 27.92
CA ALA A 136 -21.20 9.16 28.27
C ALA A 136 -20.19 8.00 28.15
N PHE A 137 -20.56 6.81 28.60
CA PHE A 137 -19.73 5.60 28.44
C PHE A 137 -19.54 5.25 26.96
N SER A 138 -20.60 5.25 26.16
CA SER A 138 -20.52 4.93 24.74
C SER A 138 -19.70 5.95 23.96
N SER A 139 -19.81 7.24 24.25
CA SER A 139 -19.01 8.29 23.62
C SER A 139 -17.53 8.20 24.03
N HIS A 140 -17.25 7.94 25.30
CA HIS A 140 -15.89 7.72 25.79
C HIS A 140 -15.26 6.46 25.18
N TRP A 141 -16.03 5.38 25.07
CA TRP A 141 -15.58 4.14 24.47
C TRP A 141 -15.30 4.29 22.97
N ARG A 142 -16.17 5.00 22.22
CA ARG A 142 -15.94 5.34 20.80
C ARG A 142 -14.68 6.17 20.62
N ALA A 143 -14.48 7.19 21.44
CA ALA A 143 -13.27 8.02 21.39
C ALA A 143 -12.00 7.20 21.66
N ARG A 144 -12.02 6.30 22.67
CA ARG A 144 -10.89 5.40 22.92
C ARG A 144 -10.66 4.41 21.80
N MET A 145 -11.71 3.86 21.21
CA MET A 145 -11.60 2.93 20.10
C MET A 145 -11.00 3.60 18.86
N LEU A 146 -11.41 4.83 18.55
CA LEU A 146 -10.80 5.63 17.48
C LEU A 146 -9.34 5.90 17.77
N GLU A 147 -8.98 6.32 18.99
CA GLU A 147 -7.58 6.56 19.37
C GLU A 147 -6.72 5.29 19.25
N GLN A 148 -7.24 4.14 19.67
CA GLN A 148 -6.56 2.85 19.52
C GLN A 148 -6.40 2.47 18.05
N THR A 149 -7.44 2.65 17.24
CA THR A 149 -7.40 2.37 15.79
C THR A 149 -6.37 3.24 15.08
N GLU A 150 -6.32 4.53 15.40
CA GLU A 150 -5.30 5.44 14.86
C GLU A 150 -3.88 5.01 15.29
N THR A 151 -3.70 4.63 16.56
CA THR A 151 -2.41 4.18 17.07
C THR A 151 -1.94 2.88 16.40
N MET A 152 -2.83 1.88 16.32
CA MET A 152 -2.52 0.58 15.68
C MET A 152 -2.30 0.73 14.18
N GLY A 153 -3.08 1.58 13.51
CA GLY A 153 -2.98 1.88 12.09
C GLY A 153 -1.87 2.86 11.74
N ARG A 154 -1.10 3.38 12.73
CA ARG A 154 -0.12 4.44 12.54
C ARG A 154 -0.71 5.58 11.71
N SER A 155 -1.90 6.00 12.07
CA SER A 155 -2.66 7.01 11.36
C SER A 155 -3.10 8.14 12.29
N GLY A 156 -3.58 9.20 11.70
CA GLY A 156 -4.24 10.28 12.40
C GLY A 156 -5.20 10.98 11.49
N SER A 157 -6.16 11.68 12.07
CA SER A 157 -7.22 12.37 11.34
C SER A 157 -7.25 13.86 11.66
N ALA A 158 -7.83 14.63 10.75
CA ALA A 158 -8.13 16.03 11.00
C ALA A 158 -9.45 16.42 10.34
N GLU A 159 -10.16 17.33 11.01
CA GLU A 159 -11.28 18.07 10.46
C GLU A 159 -10.82 19.50 10.15
N ILE A 160 -11.08 19.97 8.93
CA ILE A 160 -10.58 21.24 8.42
C ILE A 160 -11.78 22.12 8.01
N ASP A 161 -11.96 23.24 8.67
CA ASP A 161 -12.83 24.30 8.18
C ASP A 161 -12.08 25.04 7.05
N LEU A 162 -12.50 24.76 5.82
CA LEU A 162 -11.85 25.30 4.62
C LEU A 162 -12.08 26.80 4.44
N ASP A 163 -13.20 27.33 4.97
CA ASP A 163 -13.54 28.75 4.87
C ASP A 163 -12.79 29.59 5.90
N GLN A 164 -12.62 29.08 7.13
CA GLN A 164 -11.87 29.76 8.18
C GLN A 164 -10.37 29.43 8.17
N GLY A 165 -9.94 28.42 7.42
CA GLY A 165 -8.57 27.94 7.40
C GLY A 165 -8.09 27.37 8.74
N LYS A 166 -8.97 26.72 9.49
CA LYS A 166 -8.68 26.10 10.79
C LYS A 166 -8.83 24.60 10.72
N ALA A 167 -8.03 23.87 11.48
CA ALA A 167 -8.08 22.41 11.57
C ALA A 167 -8.10 21.94 13.03
N VAL A 168 -8.89 20.94 13.31
CA VAL A 168 -8.86 20.17 14.57
C VAL A 168 -8.20 18.83 14.26
N LEU A 169 -7.08 18.55 14.93
CA LEU A 169 -6.28 17.36 14.69
C LEU A 169 -6.57 16.32 15.77
N SER A 170 -6.66 15.07 15.39
CA SER A 170 -6.74 13.97 16.33
C SER A 170 -5.43 13.78 17.12
N LYS A 171 -5.52 13.08 18.24
CA LYS A 171 -4.33 12.74 19.03
C LYS A 171 -3.35 11.86 18.24
N GLY A 172 -3.86 10.94 17.41
CA GLY A 172 -3.06 10.12 16.51
C GLY A 172 -2.23 10.96 15.54
N LEU A 173 -2.82 12.01 14.96
CA LEU A 173 -2.09 12.90 14.05
C LEU A 173 -1.00 13.72 14.76
N TYR A 174 -1.24 14.20 15.97
CA TYR A 174 -0.20 14.83 16.79
C TYR A 174 0.95 13.87 17.07
N THR A 175 0.63 12.61 17.44
CA THR A 175 1.63 11.57 17.69
C THR A 175 2.43 11.25 16.42
N LEU A 176 1.75 11.09 15.28
CA LEU A 176 2.38 10.83 13.98
C LEU A 176 3.37 11.93 13.59
N LEU A 177 3.01 13.20 13.83
CA LEU A 177 3.84 14.35 13.52
C LEU A 177 4.92 14.64 14.57
N GLY A 178 4.94 13.90 15.70
CA GLY A 178 5.86 14.14 16.82
C GLY A 178 5.61 15.47 17.54
N LEU A 179 4.36 15.94 17.56
CA LEU A 179 3.97 17.20 18.16
C LEU A 179 3.27 17.00 19.51
N PRO A 180 3.42 17.94 20.46
CA PRO A 180 2.61 17.91 21.69
C PRO A 180 1.13 18.09 21.35
N PHE A 181 0.28 17.27 21.97
CA PHE A 181 -1.16 17.33 21.75
C PHE A 181 -1.77 18.67 22.15
N HIS A 182 -2.60 19.22 21.28
CA HIS A 182 -3.32 20.47 21.51
C HIS A 182 -4.80 20.32 21.14
N PRO A 183 -5.74 20.44 22.11
CA PRO A 183 -7.15 20.13 21.89
C PRO A 183 -7.94 21.21 21.12
N LYS A 184 -7.34 22.37 20.85
CA LYS A 184 -8.01 23.48 20.13
C LYS A 184 -7.65 23.46 18.66
N ALA A 185 -8.53 24.03 17.84
CA ALA A 185 -8.27 24.24 16.43
C ALA A 185 -6.96 25.03 16.19
N VAL A 186 -6.19 24.58 15.22
CA VAL A 186 -4.95 25.21 14.77
C VAL A 186 -5.12 25.71 13.33
N PRO A 187 -4.32 26.69 12.89
CA PRO A 187 -4.36 27.09 11.48
C PRO A 187 -4.01 25.92 10.55
N SER A 188 -4.83 25.68 9.53
CA SER A 188 -4.69 24.52 8.61
C SER A 188 -3.38 24.56 7.80
N TRP A 189 -2.85 25.75 7.51
CA TRP A 189 -1.57 25.91 6.82
C TRP A 189 -0.38 25.27 7.55
N ARG A 190 -0.48 25.05 8.88
CA ARG A 190 0.56 24.33 9.65
C ARG A 190 0.73 22.88 9.18
N LEU A 191 -0.33 22.25 8.70
CA LEU A 191 -0.24 20.91 8.09
C LEU A 191 0.51 20.98 6.76
N LEU A 192 0.20 21.97 5.91
CA LEU A 192 0.89 22.16 4.63
C LEU A 192 2.39 22.46 4.82
N GLN A 193 2.78 23.13 5.89
CA GLN A 193 4.21 23.36 6.19
C GLN A 193 4.98 22.08 6.48
N ARG A 194 4.31 21.02 6.87
CA ARG A 194 4.93 19.69 7.10
C ARG A 194 5.24 18.95 5.81
N LEU A 195 4.74 19.41 4.68
CA LEU A 195 5.10 18.87 3.38
C LEU A 195 6.41 19.48 2.88
N PRO A 196 7.24 18.73 2.16
CA PRO A 196 8.35 19.26 1.38
C PRO A 196 7.88 20.39 0.45
N ALA A 197 8.69 21.44 0.29
CA ALA A 197 8.28 22.62 -0.47
C ALA A 197 7.78 22.32 -1.90
N LYS A 198 8.38 21.31 -2.54
CA LYS A 198 8.01 20.87 -3.90
C LYS A 198 6.62 20.22 -3.97
N GLU A 199 6.11 19.64 -2.88
CA GLU A 199 4.86 18.88 -2.82
C GLU A 199 3.67 19.73 -2.36
N ARG A 200 3.91 20.91 -1.74
CA ARG A 200 2.86 21.79 -1.20
C ARG A 200 1.86 22.25 -2.26
N GLY A 201 2.36 22.63 -3.44
CA GLY A 201 1.51 23.09 -4.55
C GLY A 201 0.59 21.99 -5.05
N TYR A 202 1.12 20.78 -5.21
CA TYR A 202 0.34 19.62 -5.62
C TYR A 202 -0.74 19.25 -4.58
N ALA A 203 -0.38 19.16 -3.31
CA ALA A 203 -1.35 18.89 -2.25
C ALA A 203 -2.45 19.97 -2.19
N ALA A 204 -2.09 21.24 -2.31
CA ALA A 204 -3.06 22.35 -2.33
C ALA A 204 -4.01 22.25 -3.53
N SER A 205 -3.54 21.87 -4.72
CA SER A 205 -4.37 21.73 -5.91
C SER A 205 -5.40 20.60 -5.78
N ILE A 206 -5.05 19.49 -5.11
CA ILE A 206 -6.00 18.40 -4.84
C ILE A 206 -7.13 18.90 -3.94
N TRP A 207 -6.82 19.59 -2.85
CA TRP A 207 -7.81 20.16 -1.95
C TRP A 207 -8.71 21.22 -2.60
N GLN A 208 -8.16 22.04 -3.49
CA GLN A 208 -8.90 23.04 -4.23
C GLN A 208 -9.82 22.43 -5.28
N GLY A 209 -9.40 21.34 -5.92
CA GLY A 209 -10.16 20.62 -6.94
C GLY A 209 -11.12 19.57 -6.39
N ALA A 210 -11.11 19.30 -5.08
CA ALA A 210 -11.98 18.32 -4.46
C ALA A 210 -13.46 18.68 -4.60
N LEU A 211 -14.24 17.78 -5.16
CA LEU A 211 -15.69 17.91 -5.29
C LEU A 211 -16.37 17.54 -3.95
N PRO A 212 -17.50 18.17 -3.61
CA PRO A 212 -18.27 17.80 -2.42
C PRO A 212 -18.71 16.33 -2.49
N ASP A 213 -18.58 15.64 -1.35
CA ASP A 213 -18.98 14.23 -1.14
C ASP A 213 -18.21 13.21 -2.00
N GLU A 214 -17.18 13.64 -2.74
CA GLU A 214 -16.29 12.73 -3.47
C GLU A 214 -14.99 12.51 -2.69
N PRO A 215 -14.65 11.26 -2.34
CA PRO A 215 -13.39 10.96 -1.66
C PRO A 215 -12.21 11.10 -2.64
N PHE A 216 -11.11 11.63 -2.14
CA PHE A 216 -9.84 11.68 -2.86
C PHE A 216 -8.74 11.02 -2.05
N GLU A 217 -7.72 10.51 -2.74
CA GLU A 217 -6.51 10.00 -2.09
C GLU A 217 -5.26 10.40 -2.86
N PHE A 218 -4.18 10.59 -2.15
CA PHE A 218 -2.87 10.80 -2.72
C PHE A 218 -1.77 10.47 -1.73
N GLN A 219 -0.59 10.15 -2.28
CA GLN A 219 0.60 9.85 -1.49
C GLN A 219 1.55 11.06 -1.53
N HIS A 220 2.13 11.36 -0.38
CA HIS A 220 3.10 12.44 -0.26
C HIS A 220 4.01 12.21 0.96
N ARG A 221 4.99 13.07 1.12
CA ARG A 221 5.89 13.03 2.27
C ARG A 221 5.51 14.05 3.33
N LEU A 222 5.64 13.64 4.60
CA LEU A 222 5.54 14.54 5.74
C LEU A 222 6.88 14.63 6.47
N VAL A 223 7.16 15.80 7.02
CA VAL A 223 8.33 16.05 7.86
C VAL A 223 7.86 16.23 9.30
N CYS A 224 8.23 15.30 10.17
CA CYS A 224 7.94 15.34 11.60
C CYS A 224 8.71 16.46 12.31
N SER A 225 8.38 16.71 13.56
CA SER A 225 9.04 17.76 14.37
C SER A 225 10.52 17.47 14.66
N ASP A 226 10.92 16.21 14.69
CA ASP A 226 12.28 15.70 14.86
C ASP A 226 13.11 15.66 13.56
N GLY A 227 12.51 16.09 12.42
CA GLY A 227 13.12 16.05 11.10
C GLY A 227 12.96 14.71 10.36
N LYS A 228 12.36 13.70 10.99
CA LYS A 228 12.06 12.43 10.32
C LYS A 228 11.09 12.65 9.16
N ARG A 229 11.34 11.96 8.05
CA ARG A 229 10.44 11.96 6.89
C ARG A 229 9.60 10.70 6.90
N LEU A 230 8.30 10.86 6.69
CA LEU A 230 7.34 9.78 6.55
C LEU A 230 6.77 9.79 5.13
N GLU A 231 6.64 8.63 4.54
CA GLU A 231 5.79 8.42 3.38
C GLU A 231 4.36 8.18 3.90
N VAL A 232 3.41 8.99 3.45
CA VAL A 232 2.04 8.90 3.94
C VAL A 232 1.03 8.78 2.81
N LEU A 233 -0.02 8.02 3.09
CA LEU A 233 -1.24 7.98 2.28
C LEU A 233 -2.26 8.89 2.95
N GLN A 234 -2.67 9.93 2.25
CA GLN A 234 -3.71 10.83 2.67
C GLN A 234 -5.00 10.53 1.92
N ARG A 235 -6.08 10.30 2.66
CA ARG A 235 -7.45 10.19 2.16
C ARG A 235 -8.27 11.31 2.71
N GLY A 236 -9.05 11.95 1.89
CA GLY A 236 -9.89 13.05 2.31
C GLY A 236 -11.22 13.12 1.59
N MET A 237 -12.12 13.91 2.14
CA MET A 237 -13.42 14.22 1.58
C MET A 237 -13.79 15.65 1.98
N VAL A 238 -14.51 16.35 1.13
CA VAL A 238 -15.05 17.67 1.41
C VAL A 238 -16.57 17.57 1.48
N GLU A 239 -17.15 18.06 2.56
CA GLU A 239 -18.59 18.16 2.73
C GLU A 239 -19.01 19.64 2.79
N THR A 240 -20.23 19.95 2.35
CA THR A 240 -20.81 21.27 2.49
C THR A 240 -21.98 21.21 3.47
N ASP A 241 -21.92 21.97 4.56
CA ASP A 241 -22.99 22.01 5.54
C ASP A 241 -24.24 22.74 5.02
N GLY A 242 -25.37 22.63 5.75
CA GLY A 242 -26.63 23.31 5.38
C GLY A 242 -26.55 24.85 5.35
N SER A 243 -25.45 25.47 5.79
CA SER A 243 -25.17 26.89 5.69
C SER A 243 -24.26 27.27 4.52
N GLY A 244 -23.83 26.28 3.73
CA GLY A 244 -22.95 26.45 2.58
C GLY A 244 -21.45 26.47 2.96
N ARG A 245 -21.06 26.18 4.21
CA ARG A 245 -19.66 26.12 4.62
C ARG A 245 -19.05 24.78 4.23
N ARG A 246 -17.78 24.83 3.82
CA ARG A 246 -17.02 23.66 3.39
C ARG A 246 -16.16 23.13 4.52
N HIS A 247 -16.38 21.86 4.84
CA HIS A 247 -15.59 21.10 5.83
C HIS A 247 -14.82 19.98 5.13
N GLY A 248 -13.54 19.90 5.41
CA GLY A 248 -12.69 18.80 4.92
C GLY A 248 -12.42 17.80 6.03
N TYR A 249 -12.57 16.53 5.75
CA TYR A 249 -12.16 15.42 6.62
C TYR A 249 -10.96 14.72 5.99
N VAL A 250 -9.95 14.43 6.79
CA VAL A 250 -8.74 13.77 6.30
C VAL A 250 -8.27 12.71 7.27
N ILE A 251 -7.82 11.60 6.70
CA ILE A 251 -7.06 10.57 7.40
C ILE A 251 -5.69 10.50 6.73
N ILE A 252 -4.65 10.53 7.55
CA ILE A 252 -3.25 10.44 7.13
C ILE A 252 -2.67 9.18 7.77
N GLN A 253 -2.22 8.25 6.95
CA GLN A 253 -1.63 6.98 7.37
C GLN A 253 -0.15 6.93 7.02
N ASP A 254 0.70 6.57 7.98
CA ASP A 254 2.12 6.29 7.75
C ASP A 254 2.26 4.95 7.00
N ILE A 255 2.71 5.01 5.76
CA ILE A 255 2.98 3.85 4.90
C ILE A 255 4.49 3.62 4.70
N THR A 256 5.35 4.28 5.49
CA THR A 256 6.81 4.23 5.33
C THR A 256 7.32 2.79 5.38
N ALA A 257 6.95 2.05 6.44
CA ALA A 257 7.37 0.66 6.59
C ALA A 257 6.84 -0.26 5.47
N GLN A 258 5.62 0.00 5.00
CA GLN A 258 5.04 -0.74 3.87
C GLN A 258 5.84 -0.46 2.59
N ARG A 259 6.16 0.80 2.30
CA ARG A 259 6.95 1.20 1.13
C ARG A 259 8.37 0.65 1.17
N GLU A 260 9.02 0.72 2.33
CA GLU A 260 10.35 0.14 2.53
C GLU A 260 10.32 -1.38 2.31
N ALA A 261 9.29 -2.07 2.80
CA ALA A 261 9.11 -3.50 2.57
C ALA A 261 8.86 -3.82 1.09
N GLU A 262 7.99 -3.07 0.41
CA GLU A 262 7.73 -3.20 -1.03
C GLU A 262 9.00 -2.97 -1.86
N GLN A 263 9.78 -1.92 -1.55
CA GLN A 263 11.05 -1.65 -2.20
C GLN A 263 12.05 -2.78 -1.94
N ARG A 264 12.13 -3.27 -0.69
CA ARG A 264 13.01 -4.38 -0.36
C ARG A 264 12.64 -5.67 -1.08
N ILE A 265 11.34 -5.97 -1.19
CA ILE A 265 10.84 -7.10 -1.99
C ILE A 265 11.24 -6.94 -3.46
N GLN A 266 11.11 -5.76 -4.03
CA GLN A 266 11.55 -5.48 -5.41
C GLN A 266 13.06 -5.61 -5.59
N GLU A 267 13.84 -5.10 -4.63
CA GLU A 267 15.30 -5.26 -4.65
C GLU A 267 15.69 -6.73 -4.62
N LEU A 268 15.10 -7.52 -3.69
CA LEU A 268 15.35 -8.96 -3.57
C LEU A 268 14.86 -9.75 -4.80
N ALA A 269 13.76 -9.32 -5.41
CA ALA A 269 13.24 -9.96 -6.62
C ALA A 269 14.13 -9.75 -7.85
N ASN A 270 14.88 -8.64 -7.93
CA ASN A 270 15.60 -8.21 -9.12
C ASN A 270 17.12 -8.19 -8.95
N HIS A 271 17.65 -8.14 -7.74
CA HIS A 271 19.07 -8.00 -7.48
C HIS A 271 19.62 -9.15 -6.63
N ASP A 272 20.92 -9.45 -6.81
CA ASP A 272 21.66 -10.36 -5.96
C ASP A 272 22.06 -9.68 -4.65
N GLU A 273 21.71 -10.28 -3.51
CA GLU A 273 21.87 -9.69 -2.18
C GLU A 273 23.35 -9.40 -1.81
N VAL A 274 24.30 -10.19 -2.33
CA VAL A 274 25.71 -10.07 -2.00
C VAL A 274 26.37 -8.97 -2.81
N THR A 275 26.11 -8.95 -4.13
CA THR A 275 26.83 -8.08 -5.07
C THR A 275 26.06 -6.83 -5.47
N GLY A 276 24.73 -6.79 -5.26
CA GLY A 276 23.87 -5.74 -5.73
C GLY A 276 23.67 -5.71 -7.27
N LEU A 277 24.27 -6.64 -8.00
CA LEU A 277 24.08 -6.80 -9.44
C LEU A 277 22.66 -7.29 -9.74
N ALA A 278 22.22 -7.18 -10.99
CA ALA A 278 21.03 -7.85 -11.46
C ALA A 278 21.09 -9.35 -11.14
N ASN A 279 19.98 -9.92 -10.66
CA ASN A 279 19.89 -11.37 -10.51
C ASN A 279 19.43 -12.05 -11.83
N ARG A 280 19.27 -13.38 -11.78
CA ARG A 280 18.84 -14.15 -12.96
C ARG A 280 17.49 -13.67 -13.53
N THR A 281 16.54 -13.35 -12.65
CA THR A 281 15.21 -12.88 -13.06
C THR A 281 15.30 -11.58 -13.83
N GLN A 282 15.97 -10.59 -13.27
CA GLN A 282 16.15 -9.30 -13.92
C GLN A 282 16.95 -9.40 -15.23
N LEU A 283 17.97 -10.27 -15.28
CA LEU A 283 18.71 -10.50 -16.52
C LEU A 283 17.78 -11.03 -17.64
N LEU A 284 16.97 -12.05 -17.35
CA LEU A 284 16.04 -12.61 -18.32
C LEU A 284 15.00 -11.60 -18.77
N ASP A 285 14.43 -10.81 -17.86
CA ASP A 285 13.49 -9.73 -18.20
C ASP A 285 14.12 -8.69 -19.15
N ARG A 286 15.39 -8.37 -18.92
CA ARG A 286 16.13 -7.44 -19.76
C ARG A 286 16.48 -8.01 -21.13
N ILE A 287 16.83 -9.29 -21.21
CA ILE A 287 17.02 -9.97 -22.48
C ILE A 287 15.70 -10.04 -23.26
N ASP A 288 14.59 -10.38 -22.60
CA ASP A 288 13.26 -10.41 -23.24
C ASP A 288 12.85 -9.03 -23.76
N ALA A 289 13.09 -7.98 -23.01
CA ALA A 289 12.87 -6.61 -23.48
C ALA A 289 13.72 -6.28 -24.72
N ALA A 290 15.01 -6.68 -24.75
CA ALA A 290 15.89 -6.49 -25.90
C ALA A 290 15.42 -7.31 -27.12
N VAL A 291 15.00 -8.57 -26.91
CA VAL A 291 14.39 -9.43 -27.95
C VAL A 291 13.14 -8.78 -28.54
N HIS A 292 12.27 -8.22 -27.68
CA HIS A 292 11.07 -7.52 -28.16
C HIS A 292 11.39 -6.25 -28.93
N ALA A 293 12.36 -5.46 -28.49
CA ALA A 293 12.80 -4.27 -29.17
C ALA A 293 13.40 -4.60 -30.57
N ALA A 294 14.17 -5.68 -30.66
CA ALA A 294 14.76 -6.15 -31.89
C ALA A 294 13.75 -6.62 -32.98
N LYS A 295 12.47 -6.84 -32.61
CA LYS A 295 11.40 -7.10 -33.61
C LYS A 295 11.04 -5.86 -34.41
N TRP A 296 11.23 -4.67 -33.84
CA TRP A 296 10.90 -3.39 -34.49
C TRP A 296 12.14 -2.70 -35.07
N ASP A 297 13.27 -2.80 -34.36
CA ASP A 297 14.57 -2.32 -34.78
C ASP A 297 15.59 -3.47 -34.65
N PRO A 298 15.89 -4.21 -35.73
CA PRO A 298 16.73 -5.41 -35.70
C PRO A 298 18.20 -5.11 -35.39
N GLN A 299 18.48 -4.71 -34.17
CA GLN A 299 19.84 -4.52 -33.68
C GLN A 299 20.34 -5.81 -33.01
N PRO A 300 21.46 -6.40 -33.46
CA PRO A 300 22.06 -7.54 -32.82
C PRO A 300 22.66 -7.15 -31.47
N PHE A 301 22.59 -8.06 -30.51
CA PHE A 301 23.20 -7.90 -29.19
C PHE A 301 23.80 -9.23 -28.71
N LEU A 302 24.63 -9.17 -27.69
CA LEU A 302 25.44 -10.29 -27.21
C LEU A 302 25.18 -10.57 -25.73
N LEU A 303 25.29 -11.84 -25.38
CA LEU A 303 25.29 -12.28 -23.98
C LEU A 303 26.58 -13.04 -23.68
N LEU A 304 27.28 -12.61 -22.66
CA LEU A 304 28.45 -13.27 -22.12
C LEU A 304 28.03 -14.04 -20.83
N SER A 305 28.29 -15.34 -20.76
CA SER A 305 28.20 -16.15 -19.54
C SER A 305 29.59 -16.37 -18.99
N ILE A 306 29.80 -16.05 -17.71
CA ILE A 306 31.10 -16.00 -17.06
C ILE A 306 31.06 -16.96 -15.88
N GLN A 307 32.09 -17.83 -15.73
CA GLN A 307 32.28 -18.66 -14.54
C GLN A 307 33.57 -18.28 -13.86
N VAL A 308 33.51 -18.02 -12.57
CA VAL A 308 34.64 -17.78 -11.69
C VAL A 308 34.68 -18.85 -10.62
N ASP A 309 35.48 -19.91 -10.87
CA ASP A 309 35.49 -21.11 -10.02
C ASP A 309 35.99 -20.83 -8.59
N GLN A 310 36.83 -19.82 -8.40
CA GLN A 310 37.41 -19.45 -7.10
C GLN A 310 36.35 -18.98 -6.09
N VAL A 311 35.22 -18.44 -6.52
CA VAL A 311 34.12 -18.03 -5.62
C VAL A 311 33.61 -19.24 -4.82
N ASP A 312 33.29 -20.33 -5.51
CA ASP A 312 32.77 -21.55 -4.89
C ASP A 312 33.85 -22.30 -4.11
N GLN A 313 35.08 -22.33 -4.60
CA GLN A 313 36.22 -22.95 -3.91
C GLN A 313 36.55 -22.25 -2.58
N LEU A 314 36.51 -20.91 -2.58
CA LEU A 314 36.73 -20.12 -1.36
C LEU A 314 35.59 -20.32 -0.36
N LYS A 315 34.35 -20.38 -0.83
CA LYS A 315 33.18 -20.66 -0.01
C LYS A 315 33.31 -22.03 0.70
N GLN A 316 33.81 -23.04 0.00
CA GLN A 316 34.02 -24.38 0.54
C GLN A 316 35.19 -24.43 1.51
N ALA A 317 36.33 -23.76 1.19
CA ALA A 317 37.56 -23.83 1.95
C ALA A 317 37.60 -22.89 3.17
N MET A 318 37.03 -21.69 3.05
CA MET A 318 37.18 -20.59 4.03
C MET A 318 35.81 -20.06 4.53
N GLY A 319 34.70 -20.65 4.10
CA GLY A 319 33.35 -20.25 4.46
C GLY A 319 32.74 -19.19 3.56
N TYR A 320 31.44 -18.89 3.80
CA TYR A 320 30.62 -18.01 2.95
C TYR A 320 31.23 -16.61 2.80
N GLY A 321 31.74 -16.02 3.88
CA GLY A 321 32.27 -14.65 3.85
C GLY A 321 33.45 -14.46 2.88
N ALA A 322 34.32 -15.48 2.70
CA ALA A 322 35.42 -15.40 1.74
C ALA A 322 34.94 -15.51 0.30
N GLY A 323 33.97 -16.39 0.03
CA GLY A 323 33.31 -16.50 -1.26
C GLY A 323 32.57 -15.22 -1.65
N ASP A 324 31.84 -14.62 -0.72
CA ASP A 324 31.09 -13.38 -0.92
C ASP A 324 32.05 -12.19 -1.19
N ALA A 325 33.15 -12.08 -0.45
CA ALA A 325 34.16 -11.06 -0.71
C ALA A 325 34.78 -11.19 -2.11
N MET A 326 35.07 -12.40 -2.57
CA MET A 326 35.51 -12.66 -3.93
C MET A 326 34.44 -12.29 -4.96
N ALA A 327 33.17 -12.65 -4.71
CA ALA A 327 32.07 -12.32 -5.60
C ALA A 327 31.88 -10.81 -5.74
N MET A 328 31.99 -10.04 -4.64
CA MET A 328 31.95 -8.57 -4.66
C MET A 328 33.12 -7.97 -5.47
N ALA A 329 34.33 -8.49 -5.31
CA ALA A 329 35.49 -8.04 -6.07
C ALA A 329 35.31 -8.30 -7.58
N VAL A 330 34.83 -9.49 -7.96
CA VAL A 330 34.49 -9.85 -9.33
C VAL A 330 33.41 -8.92 -9.88
N ALA A 331 32.33 -8.72 -9.12
CA ALA A 331 31.23 -7.82 -9.51
C ALA A 331 31.71 -6.41 -9.82
N SER A 332 32.56 -5.84 -8.96
CA SER A 332 33.14 -4.51 -9.16
C SER A 332 33.98 -4.43 -10.45
N ARG A 333 34.78 -5.46 -10.74
CA ARG A 333 35.59 -5.52 -11.98
C ARG A 333 34.70 -5.61 -13.22
N LEU A 334 33.69 -6.48 -13.19
CA LEU A 334 32.76 -6.63 -14.32
C LEU A 334 31.97 -5.35 -14.55
N TYR A 335 31.51 -4.69 -13.49
CA TYR A 335 30.80 -3.41 -13.59
C TYR A 335 31.67 -2.31 -14.20
N THR A 336 32.98 -2.30 -13.91
CA THR A 336 33.93 -1.32 -14.49
C THR A 336 34.15 -1.56 -15.97
N LEU A 337 34.00 -2.78 -16.49
CA LEU A 337 34.13 -3.13 -17.89
C LEU A 337 32.87 -2.83 -18.70
N ALA A 338 31.72 -2.77 -18.05
CA ALA A 338 30.43 -2.55 -18.69
C ALA A 338 30.29 -1.08 -19.15
N ALA A 339 29.83 -0.88 -20.36
CA ALA A 339 29.49 0.44 -20.89
C ALA A 339 28.07 0.86 -20.43
N PRO A 340 27.73 2.16 -20.56
CA PRO A 340 26.33 2.60 -20.35
C PRO A 340 25.39 1.84 -21.29
N GLY A 341 24.35 1.22 -20.69
CA GLY A 341 23.38 0.38 -21.40
C GLY A 341 23.65 -1.13 -21.29
N ASP A 342 24.87 -1.55 -20.94
CA ASP A 342 25.16 -2.95 -20.63
C ASP A 342 24.62 -3.33 -19.26
N ILE A 343 24.30 -4.62 -19.08
CA ILE A 343 23.77 -5.14 -17.83
C ILE A 343 24.68 -6.24 -17.31
N VAL A 344 25.19 -6.04 -16.10
CA VAL A 344 25.97 -7.06 -15.38
C VAL A 344 25.06 -7.75 -14.37
N ALA A 345 25.06 -9.07 -14.41
CA ALA A 345 24.24 -9.91 -13.54
C ALA A 345 25.08 -10.98 -12.84
N ARG A 346 24.62 -11.39 -11.65
CA ARG A 346 25.08 -12.60 -10.96
C ARG A 346 23.95 -13.61 -10.95
N LEU A 347 24.21 -14.83 -11.40
CA LEU A 347 23.18 -15.87 -11.56
C LEU A 347 23.12 -16.80 -10.34
N ASP A 348 24.27 -17.35 -9.95
CA ASP A 348 24.43 -18.19 -8.76
C ASP A 348 25.94 -18.39 -8.48
N GLY A 349 26.34 -18.60 -7.21
CA GLY A 349 27.73 -18.91 -6.85
C GLY A 349 28.74 -17.99 -7.52
N GLY A 350 29.64 -18.60 -8.31
CA GLY A 350 30.63 -17.90 -9.15
C GLY A 350 30.18 -17.65 -10.60
N GLU A 351 28.86 -17.78 -10.90
CA GLU A 351 28.33 -17.56 -12.23
C GLU A 351 27.81 -16.13 -12.41
N PHE A 352 28.37 -15.43 -13.41
CA PHE A 352 27.99 -14.07 -13.79
C PHE A 352 27.59 -14.02 -15.26
N ALA A 353 26.92 -12.93 -15.65
CA ALA A 353 26.60 -12.66 -17.05
C ALA A 353 26.73 -11.16 -17.36
N ILE A 354 27.03 -10.84 -18.63
CA ILE A 354 26.94 -9.48 -19.15
C ILE A 354 26.09 -9.50 -20.42
N LEU A 355 24.98 -8.78 -20.37
CA LEU A 355 24.21 -8.46 -21.55
C LEU A 355 24.79 -7.18 -22.17
N LEU A 356 25.40 -7.27 -23.33
CA LEU A 356 25.93 -6.12 -24.05
C LEU A 356 24.81 -5.43 -24.82
N SER A 357 24.74 -4.11 -24.70
CA SER A 357 23.81 -3.29 -25.47
C SER A 357 24.09 -3.41 -26.99
N PRO A 358 23.15 -3.05 -27.86
CA PRO A 358 23.39 -3.02 -29.31
C PRO A 358 24.62 -2.16 -29.71
N GLU A 359 24.82 -1.03 -29.01
CA GLU A 359 25.94 -0.14 -29.25
C GLU A 359 27.28 -0.82 -28.89
N SER A 360 27.37 -1.47 -27.76
CA SER A 360 28.54 -2.25 -27.32
C SER A 360 28.78 -3.42 -28.28
N SER A 361 27.74 -4.11 -28.70
CA SER A 361 27.78 -5.25 -29.61
C SER A 361 28.23 -4.85 -31.02
N ALA A 362 27.84 -3.68 -31.50
CA ALA A 362 28.28 -3.17 -32.82
C ALA A 362 29.79 -2.95 -32.89
N LEU A 363 30.44 -2.64 -31.76
CA LEU A 363 31.91 -2.46 -31.70
C LEU A 363 32.67 -3.79 -31.74
N ASP A 364 32.02 -4.90 -31.37
CA ASP A 364 32.62 -6.24 -31.33
C ASP A 364 31.54 -7.31 -31.64
N PRO A 365 31.16 -7.46 -32.93
CA PRO A 365 30.05 -8.32 -33.32
C PRO A 365 30.20 -9.80 -32.94
N GLN A 366 31.39 -10.28 -32.66
CA GLN A 366 31.67 -11.63 -32.19
C GLN A 366 31.77 -11.73 -30.64
N GLY A 367 31.87 -10.60 -29.96
CA GLY A 367 32.01 -10.53 -28.51
C GLY A 367 33.37 -11.01 -27.98
N TYR A 368 34.32 -11.28 -28.86
CA TYR A 368 35.61 -11.86 -28.49
C TYR A 368 36.47 -10.89 -27.68
N ARG A 369 36.51 -9.61 -28.08
CA ARG A 369 37.27 -8.58 -27.36
C ARG A 369 36.69 -8.34 -25.96
N HIS A 370 35.38 -8.25 -25.85
CA HIS A 370 34.71 -8.10 -24.53
C HIS A 370 34.97 -9.31 -23.64
N ALA A 371 34.84 -10.52 -24.18
CA ALA A 371 35.12 -11.74 -23.44
C ALA A 371 36.60 -11.83 -22.99
N ARG A 372 37.55 -11.44 -23.86
CA ARG A 372 38.97 -11.37 -23.49
C ARG A 372 39.26 -10.32 -22.42
N ALA A 373 38.64 -9.15 -22.49
CA ALA A 373 38.77 -8.12 -21.47
C ALA A 373 38.29 -8.63 -20.09
N VAL A 374 37.19 -9.41 -20.07
CA VAL A 374 36.71 -10.08 -18.84
C VAL A 374 37.78 -11.07 -18.33
N VAL A 375 38.29 -11.96 -19.18
CA VAL A 375 39.32 -12.93 -18.77
C VAL A 375 40.59 -12.23 -18.25
N GLU A 376 41.02 -11.17 -18.90
CA GLU A 376 42.16 -10.36 -18.46
C GLU A 376 41.90 -9.70 -17.10
N ALA A 377 40.71 -9.16 -16.87
CA ALA A 377 40.34 -8.58 -15.61
C ALA A 377 40.30 -9.64 -14.48
N MET A 378 39.84 -10.86 -14.79
CA MET A 378 39.80 -11.97 -13.84
C MET A 378 41.17 -12.60 -13.58
N SER A 379 42.16 -12.36 -14.44
CA SER A 379 43.55 -12.82 -14.26
C SER A 379 44.35 -11.95 -13.29
N LYS A 380 43.83 -10.77 -12.92
CA LYS A 380 44.47 -9.90 -11.94
C LYS A 380 44.20 -10.42 -10.52
N PRO A 381 45.23 -10.51 -9.69
CA PRO A 381 45.05 -10.99 -8.33
C PRO A 381 44.14 -10.08 -7.49
N GLU A 382 43.42 -10.67 -6.53
CA GLU A 382 42.61 -9.99 -5.55
C GLU A 382 43.11 -10.28 -4.15
N ARG A 383 43.18 -9.28 -3.29
CA ARG A 383 43.71 -9.43 -1.92
C ARG A 383 42.51 -9.66 -0.97
N LEU A 384 42.45 -10.89 -0.44
CA LEU A 384 41.46 -11.26 0.55
C LEU A 384 42.17 -11.51 1.91
N GLY A 385 42.15 -10.49 2.77
CA GLY A 385 42.93 -10.54 4.04
C GLY A 385 44.42 -10.63 3.79
N ALA A 386 45.04 -11.74 4.22
CA ALA A 386 46.46 -12.00 4.03
C ALA A 386 46.79 -12.78 2.73
N ALA A 387 45.77 -13.31 2.04
CA ALA A 387 45.96 -14.09 0.82
C ALA A 387 45.79 -13.25 -0.42
N GLU A 388 46.57 -13.52 -1.45
CA GLU A 388 46.41 -12.97 -2.80
C GLU A 388 45.98 -14.10 -3.72
N ILE A 389 44.81 -13.95 -4.30
CA ILE A 389 44.09 -14.99 -5.05
C ILE A 389 43.72 -14.46 -6.41
N VAL A 390 44.01 -15.24 -7.43
CA VAL A 390 43.60 -14.91 -8.82
C VAL A 390 42.21 -15.50 -9.05
N PRO A 391 41.19 -14.70 -9.33
CA PRO A 391 39.82 -15.21 -9.55
C PRO A 391 39.73 -16.25 -10.64
N GLY A 392 40.46 -16.02 -11.76
CA GLY A 392 40.29 -16.80 -12.96
C GLY A 392 38.89 -16.63 -13.57
N GLY A 393 38.70 -17.06 -14.80
CA GLY A 393 37.38 -16.98 -15.41
C GLY A 393 37.32 -17.60 -16.78
N ARG A 394 36.19 -18.24 -17.07
CA ARG A 394 35.84 -18.78 -18.39
C ARG A 394 34.64 -18.05 -18.91
N VAL A 395 34.64 -17.68 -20.20
CA VAL A 395 33.60 -16.85 -20.81
C VAL A 395 33.05 -17.54 -22.05
N GLY A 396 31.74 -17.80 -22.03
CA GLY A 396 30.99 -18.21 -23.22
C GLY A 396 30.18 -17.06 -23.79
N VAL A 397 30.16 -16.93 -25.10
CA VAL A 397 29.47 -15.85 -25.83
C VAL A 397 28.37 -16.43 -26.68
N ALA A 398 27.18 -15.83 -26.64
CA ALA A 398 26.07 -16.08 -27.55
C ALA A 398 25.55 -14.78 -28.18
N ARG A 399 25.07 -14.88 -29.42
CA ARG A 399 24.67 -13.75 -30.28
C ARG A 399 23.17 -13.81 -30.57
N PHE A 400 22.47 -12.71 -30.38
CA PHE A 400 21.11 -12.58 -30.85
C PHE A 400 21.07 -11.79 -32.17
N PRO A 401 20.31 -12.21 -33.20
CA PRO A 401 19.40 -13.38 -33.25
C PRO A 401 20.08 -14.65 -33.82
N ALA A 402 21.40 -14.66 -34.03
CA ALA A 402 22.09 -15.74 -34.74
C ALA A 402 22.06 -17.08 -34.00
N ASP A 403 22.16 -17.07 -32.67
CA ASP A 403 22.34 -18.27 -31.84
C ASP A 403 21.09 -18.64 -31.04
N ALA A 404 20.09 -17.73 -30.96
CA ALA A 404 18.87 -17.93 -30.19
C ALA A 404 17.72 -17.01 -30.67
N GLN A 405 16.47 -17.38 -30.31
CA GLN A 405 15.26 -16.61 -30.62
C GLN A 405 14.56 -16.09 -29.35
N THR A 406 14.90 -16.64 -28.19
CA THR A 406 14.31 -16.30 -26.88
C THR A 406 15.41 -15.98 -25.86
N ALA A 407 15.05 -15.30 -24.76
CA ALA A 407 15.97 -15.00 -23.66
C ALA A 407 16.58 -16.27 -23.05
N SER A 408 15.75 -17.28 -22.79
CA SER A 408 16.21 -18.55 -22.22
C SER A 408 17.18 -19.28 -23.13
N GLU A 409 16.88 -19.35 -24.44
CA GLU A 409 17.76 -19.97 -25.41
C GLU A 409 19.12 -19.24 -25.52
N LEU A 410 19.12 -17.89 -25.44
CA LEU A 410 20.33 -17.10 -25.49
C LEU A 410 21.24 -17.35 -24.29
N LEU A 411 20.64 -17.41 -23.09
CA LEU A 411 21.35 -17.74 -21.87
C LEU A 411 21.92 -19.16 -21.91
N GLU A 412 21.14 -20.14 -22.32
CA GLU A 412 21.56 -21.52 -22.48
C GLU A 412 22.71 -21.66 -23.53
N ALA A 413 22.63 -20.92 -24.65
CA ALA A 413 23.66 -20.92 -25.64
C ALA A 413 25.00 -20.39 -25.10
N ALA A 414 24.97 -19.25 -24.37
CA ALA A 414 26.16 -18.68 -23.75
C ALA A 414 26.77 -19.61 -22.68
N GLN A 415 25.90 -20.24 -21.84
CA GLN A 415 26.33 -21.22 -20.84
C GLN A 415 26.93 -22.48 -21.51
N THR A 416 26.31 -22.98 -22.58
CA THR A 416 26.81 -24.13 -23.34
C THR A 416 28.18 -23.86 -23.94
N ALA A 417 28.39 -22.70 -24.55
CA ALA A 417 29.71 -22.30 -25.05
C ALA A 417 30.76 -22.29 -23.95
N ARG A 418 30.45 -21.75 -22.77
CA ARG A 418 31.34 -21.69 -21.62
C ARG A 418 31.68 -23.09 -21.07
N MET A 419 30.67 -23.98 -20.99
CA MET A 419 30.87 -25.36 -20.46
C MET A 419 31.77 -26.21 -21.36
N GLY A 420 31.89 -25.87 -22.65
CA GLY A 420 32.79 -26.52 -23.60
C GLY A 420 34.25 -26.16 -23.43
N ILE A 421 34.59 -25.12 -22.65
CA ILE A 421 35.96 -24.65 -22.45
C ILE A 421 36.71 -25.63 -21.53
N PRO A 422 37.89 -26.16 -22.00
CA PRO A 422 38.71 -27.03 -21.17
C PRO A 422 39.34 -26.26 -20.02
N ALA A 423 39.72 -26.97 -18.94
CA ALA A 423 40.35 -26.36 -17.77
C ALA A 423 41.68 -25.66 -18.08
N THR A 424 42.35 -26.09 -19.12
CA THR A 424 43.64 -25.52 -19.57
C THR A 424 43.52 -25.11 -21.03
N GLY A 425 44.03 -23.91 -21.35
CA GLY A 425 43.99 -23.37 -22.73
C GLY A 425 43.22 -22.06 -22.83
N GLU A 426 42.56 -21.84 -23.94
CA GLU A 426 41.78 -20.64 -24.20
C GLU A 426 40.54 -20.58 -23.26
N GLN A 427 40.32 -19.42 -22.65
CA GLN A 427 39.27 -19.22 -21.67
C GLN A 427 38.02 -18.57 -22.27
N VAL A 428 37.95 -18.42 -23.58
CA VAL A 428 36.82 -17.85 -24.31
C VAL A 428 36.30 -18.82 -25.34
N ALA A 429 34.98 -19.01 -25.40
CA ALA A 429 34.34 -19.74 -26.48
C ALA A 429 33.09 -19.00 -26.98
N ILE A 430 32.90 -18.99 -28.29
CA ILE A 430 31.67 -18.50 -28.91
C ILE A 430 30.79 -19.70 -29.19
N PHE A 431 29.48 -19.53 -28.94
CA PHE A 431 28.51 -20.58 -29.17
C PHE A 431 28.54 -21.05 -30.65
N THR A 432 28.50 -22.36 -30.81
CA THR A 432 28.24 -23.02 -32.09
C THR A 432 27.29 -24.20 -31.91
N PRO A 433 26.51 -24.56 -32.95
CA PRO A 433 25.62 -25.73 -32.86
C PRO A 433 26.35 -27.03 -32.55
N GLU A 434 27.61 -27.15 -32.99
CA GLU A 434 28.49 -28.32 -32.74
C GLU A 434 28.85 -28.39 -31.23
N ALA A 435 29.07 -27.25 -30.55
CA ALA A 435 29.33 -27.20 -29.10
C ALA A 435 28.13 -27.73 -28.33
N ARG A 436 26.91 -27.37 -28.73
CA ARG A 436 25.67 -27.92 -28.12
C ARG A 436 25.57 -29.44 -28.33
N ALA A 437 25.82 -29.91 -29.55
CA ALA A 437 25.81 -31.34 -29.83
C ALA A 437 26.90 -32.09 -29.05
N ALA A 438 28.09 -31.50 -28.86
CA ALA A 438 29.16 -32.07 -28.05
C ALA A 438 28.79 -32.14 -26.56
N ALA A 439 28.18 -31.10 -25.99
CA ALA A 439 27.72 -31.08 -24.62
C ALA A 439 26.67 -32.14 -24.36
N LEU A 440 25.67 -32.33 -25.25
CA LEU A 440 24.66 -33.36 -25.17
C LEU A 440 25.27 -34.76 -25.28
N ARG A 441 26.24 -34.99 -26.17
CA ARG A 441 26.96 -36.25 -26.26
C ARG A 441 27.70 -36.58 -24.97
N LYS A 442 28.43 -35.61 -24.42
CA LYS A 442 29.14 -35.76 -23.14
C LYS A 442 28.21 -36.20 -22.03
N LEU A 443 27.07 -35.53 -21.88
CA LEU A 443 26.04 -35.88 -20.88
C LEU A 443 25.50 -37.29 -21.11
N ALA A 444 25.22 -37.66 -22.36
CA ALA A 444 24.76 -39.00 -22.70
C ALA A 444 25.79 -40.09 -22.35
N VAL A 445 27.08 -39.82 -22.62
CA VAL A 445 28.19 -40.72 -22.25
C VAL A 445 28.33 -40.83 -20.74
N GLU A 446 28.34 -39.71 -20.01
CA GLU A 446 28.44 -39.70 -18.54
C GLU A 446 27.26 -40.46 -17.88
N SER A 447 26.05 -40.24 -18.39
CA SER A 447 24.86 -40.97 -17.91
C SER A 447 24.93 -42.45 -18.26
N GLY A 448 25.37 -42.78 -19.48
CA GLY A 448 25.55 -44.18 -19.93
C GLY A 448 26.57 -44.94 -19.11
N LEU A 449 27.74 -44.30 -18.81
CA LEU A 449 28.82 -44.92 -18.03
C LEU A 449 28.40 -45.37 -16.62
N ARG A 450 27.46 -44.73 -15.99
CA ARG A 450 26.96 -45.10 -14.65
C ARG A 450 26.38 -46.51 -14.62
N HIS A 451 25.80 -46.98 -15.72
CA HIS A 451 25.17 -48.31 -15.85
C HIS A 451 25.92 -49.25 -16.79
N ALA A 452 27.00 -48.78 -17.42
CA ALA A 452 27.75 -49.54 -18.41
C ALA A 452 28.37 -50.83 -17.84
N ALA A 453 28.84 -50.78 -16.58
CA ALA A 453 29.35 -51.95 -15.88
C ALA A 453 28.27 -53.03 -15.65
N GLU A 454 27.07 -52.58 -15.24
CA GLU A 454 25.93 -53.49 -15.00
C GLU A 454 25.40 -54.10 -16.31
N ARG A 455 25.50 -53.37 -17.42
CA ARG A 455 25.06 -53.83 -18.75
C ARG A 455 26.12 -54.61 -19.50
N GLY A 456 27.32 -54.79 -18.96
CA GLY A 456 28.43 -55.46 -19.62
C GLY A 456 28.98 -54.74 -20.84
N GLU A 457 28.81 -53.41 -20.92
CA GLU A 457 29.23 -52.57 -22.05
C GLU A 457 30.72 -52.15 -21.93
N LEU A 458 31.38 -52.49 -20.82
CA LEU A 458 32.81 -52.20 -20.60
C LEU A 458 33.64 -53.41 -20.88
N SER A 459 34.71 -53.26 -21.68
CA SER A 459 35.72 -54.29 -21.91
C SER A 459 37.11 -53.77 -21.52
N LEU A 460 37.95 -54.66 -21.00
CA LEU A 460 39.31 -54.32 -20.67
C LEU A 460 40.21 -54.59 -21.91
N SER A 461 40.98 -53.61 -22.28
CA SER A 461 42.05 -53.75 -23.29
C SER A 461 43.39 -53.63 -22.58
N TYR A 462 44.27 -54.56 -22.83
CA TYR A 462 45.62 -54.60 -22.28
C TYR A 462 46.63 -54.19 -23.34
N GLN A 463 47.54 -53.28 -22.97
CA GLN A 463 48.66 -52.85 -23.78
C GLN A 463 49.92 -53.40 -23.14
N LEU A 464 50.70 -54.20 -23.90
CA LEU A 464 51.98 -54.69 -23.44
C LEU A 464 52.97 -53.53 -23.27
N GLN A 465 53.63 -53.46 -22.15
CA GLN A 465 54.74 -52.58 -21.92
C GLN A 465 55.99 -53.43 -21.75
N ALA A 466 57.00 -53.11 -22.51
CA ALA A 466 58.31 -53.77 -22.37
C ALA A 466 59.32 -52.80 -21.69
N ASP A 467 60.10 -53.30 -20.74
CA ASP A 467 61.22 -52.60 -20.21
C ASP A 467 62.27 -52.46 -21.28
N LEU A 468 62.64 -51.24 -21.64
CA LEU A 468 63.58 -50.95 -22.71
C LEU A 468 65.03 -51.39 -22.38
N THR A 469 65.34 -51.69 -21.12
CA THR A 469 66.66 -52.11 -20.65
C THR A 469 66.75 -53.63 -20.59
N THR A 470 65.72 -54.31 -20.17
CA THR A 470 65.73 -55.79 -19.97
C THR A 470 65.05 -56.52 -21.12
N GLY A 471 64.20 -55.87 -21.89
CA GLY A 471 63.36 -56.48 -22.95
C GLY A 471 62.19 -57.35 -22.39
N GLU A 472 61.97 -57.35 -21.07
CA GLU A 472 60.86 -58.09 -20.44
C GLU A 472 59.55 -57.31 -20.63
N ILE A 473 58.42 -58.06 -20.77
CA ILE A 473 57.05 -57.56 -20.89
C ILE A 473 56.39 -57.59 -19.52
#